data_2aa465717305f061af135c32fa13a8c2
#
_entry.id   2aa465717305f061af135c32fa13a8c2
#
_cell.length_a   1.000
_cell.length_b   1.000
_cell.length_c   1.000
_cell.angle_alpha   90.00
_cell.angle_beta   90.00
_cell.angle_gamma   90.00
#
_symmetry.space_group_name_H-M   'P 1'
#
loop_
_entity.id
_entity.type
_entity.pdbx_description
1 polymer ?
#
loop_
_entity_poly.entity_id
_entity_poly.type
_entity_poly.pdbx_seq_one_letter_code
_entity_poly.pdbx_strand_id
1 'polypeptide(L)'
;MELVILGSAAGGGYPQWNCHCPVCELAWSRDPRVLPRTQSGVAVSGDGHNWYLLNASPDLSQQILRTRVLRPAGEMRSSPIRGVFLTNGDVDHIAGLLSLRERQRLTLFATEATLHIIRSNPIFRVLDPAFVTMETLRPEIEVETGFGLRLRPFAVPGKVPLHQEEGEVEIGLKGEATLGFEVEATQGRRRRLVYIPGSAKVSVDIVTRVEGAELLIFDGTTFTDDEMVRQGLSQKTAWRMGHVAIAGGDGSLAAFAQARIGRKIYTHINNSNPVLVAGSPERAAVEAAGWEIAHDGMEIALE
;
A
#
# COMPACT_ATOMS: atom_id res chain seq x y z
N MET A 1 16.47 9.48 -0.29
CA MET A 1 15.44 8.49 -0.76
C MET A 1 14.21 9.27 -1.18
N GLU A 2 13.70 8.99 -2.37
CA GLU A 2 12.51 9.66 -2.94
C GLU A 2 11.35 8.69 -3.04
N LEU A 3 10.14 9.18 -2.80
CA LEU A 3 8.91 8.40 -2.89
C LEU A 3 7.81 9.19 -3.61
N VAL A 4 6.92 8.47 -4.29
CA VAL A 4 5.67 9.02 -4.83
C VAL A 4 4.53 8.07 -4.44
N ILE A 5 3.50 8.59 -3.78
CA ILE A 5 2.25 7.85 -3.57
C ILE A 5 1.53 7.80 -4.92
N LEU A 6 1.48 6.63 -5.53
CA LEU A 6 0.85 6.45 -6.84
C LEU A 6 -0.67 6.46 -6.75
N GLY A 7 -1.18 5.83 -5.69
CA GLY A 7 -2.58 5.77 -5.33
C GLY A 7 -2.73 5.57 -3.84
N SER A 8 -3.84 5.99 -3.26
CA SER A 8 -4.04 6.07 -1.82
C SER A 8 -5.35 5.47 -1.31
N ALA A 9 -6.24 5.00 -2.20
CA ALA A 9 -7.47 4.32 -1.82
C ALA A 9 -7.26 2.81 -1.64
N ALA A 10 -8.15 2.18 -0.88
CA ALA A 10 -8.29 0.72 -0.82
C ALA A 10 -8.87 0.13 -2.10
N GLY A 11 -9.06 -1.18 -2.16
CA GLY A 11 -9.63 -1.88 -3.30
C GLY A 11 -10.95 -1.24 -3.78
N GLY A 12 -11.06 -1.04 -5.10
CA GLY A 12 -12.18 -0.35 -5.75
C GLY A 12 -11.98 1.14 -6.00
N GLY A 13 -10.98 1.78 -5.38
CA GLY A 13 -10.69 3.21 -5.57
C GLY A 13 -11.69 4.14 -4.90
N TYR A 14 -11.53 5.45 -5.12
CA TYR A 14 -12.45 6.46 -4.60
C TYR A 14 -12.72 7.54 -5.67
N PRO A 15 -13.99 7.83 -6.04
CA PRO A 15 -15.20 7.06 -5.64
C PRO A 15 -15.16 5.63 -6.19
N GLN A 16 -15.77 4.69 -5.49
CA GLN A 16 -15.92 3.33 -6.01
C GLN A 16 -17.06 3.29 -7.03
N TRP A 17 -16.83 2.65 -8.16
CA TRP A 17 -17.69 2.72 -9.36
C TRP A 17 -19.16 2.31 -9.13
N ASN A 18 -19.45 1.48 -8.16
CA ASN A 18 -20.78 0.97 -7.81
C ASN A 18 -21.28 1.46 -6.44
N CYS A 19 -20.65 2.50 -5.86
CA CYS A 19 -20.97 2.98 -4.53
C CYS A 19 -21.59 4.39 -4.57
N HIS A 20 -22.65 4.55 -3.78
CA HIS A 20 -23.35 5.82 -3.58
C HIS A 20 -23.49 6.15 -2.08
N CYS A 21 -22.46 5.77 -1.28
CA CYS A 21 -22.41 6.17 0.13
C CYS A 21 -22.18 7.68 0.26
N PRO A 22 -22.45 8.29 1.42
CA PRO A 22 -22.32 9.75 1.59
C PRO A 22 -20.96 10.32 1.17
N VAL A 23 -19.87 9.56 1.37
CA VAL A 23 -18.52 9.99 0.98
C VAL A 23 -18.31 9.89 -0.53
N CYS A 24 -18.76 8.79 -1.18
CA CYS A 24 -18.70 8.66 -2.64
C CYS A 24 -19.56 9.69 -3.36
N GLU A 25 -20.75 10.05 -2.80
CA GLU A 25 -21.63 11.09 -3.37
C GLU A 25 -20.92 12.43 -3.48
N LEU A 26 -20.10 12.79 -2.49
CA LEU A 26 -19.30 14.02 -2.58
C LEU A 26 -18.35 14.00 -3.79
N ALA A 27 -17.73 12.86 -4.07
CA ALA A 27 -16.85 12.75 -5.23
C ALA A 27 -17.60 12.76 -6.56
N TRP A 28 -18.76 12.09 -6.64
CA TRP A 28 -19.63 12.11 -7.83
C TRP A 28 -20.16 13.51 -8.12
N SER A 29 -20.52 14.28 -7.08
CA SER A 29 -20.95 15.67 -7.20
C SER A 29 -19.80 16.68 -7.40
N ARG A 30 -18.53 16.21 -7.41
CA ARG A 30 -17.33 17.06 -7.50
C ARG A 30 -17.22 18.08 -6.37
N ASP A 31 -17.61 17.69 -5.17
CA ASP A 31 -17.46 18.53 -3.98
C ASP A 31 -15.98 18.88 -3.74
N PRO A 32 -15.61 20.16 -3.55
CA PRO A 32 -14.21 20.57 -3.40
C PRO A 32 -13.53 20.04 -2.12
N ARG A 33 -14.28 19.50 -1.17
CA ARG A 33 -13.74 18.89 0.05
C ARG A 33 -13.12 17.52 -0.16
N VAL A 34 -13.30 16.91 -1.33
CA VAL A 34 -12.81 15.58 -1.63
C VAL A 34 -12.01 15.54 -2.93
N LEU A 35 -11.06 14.60 -2.99
CA LEU A 35 -10.27 14.32 -4.19
C LEU A 35 -10.42 12.85 -4.56
N PRO A 36 -10.78 12.52 -5.83
CA PRO A 36 -10.74 11.14 -6.32
C PRO A 36 -9.36 10.52 -6.13
N ARG A 37 -9.32 9.21 -5.86
CA ARG A 37 -8.09 8.46 -5.58
C ARG A 37 -8.10 7.12 -6.29
N THR A 38 -6.96 6.74 -6.82
CA THR A 38 -6.71 5.39 -7.34
C THR A 38 -6.27 4.45 -6.20
N GLN A 39 -6.30 3.15 -6.47
CA GLN A 39 -5.98 2.12 -5.49
C GLN A 39 -4.51 2.18 -5.09
N SER A 40 -4.20 1.80 -3.86
CA SER A 40 -2.93 2.09 -3.20
C SER A 40 -1.70 1.47 -3.88
N GLY A 41 -0.64 2.25 -3.93
CA GLY A 41 0.67 1.85 -4.39
C GLY A 41 1.67 2.99 -4.19
N VAL A 42 2.93 2.65 -4.03
CA VAL A 42 4.02 3.62 -3.81
C VAL A 42 5.16 3.30 -4.77
N ALA A 43 5.74 4.34 -5.38
CA ALA A 43 7.03 4.23 -6.05
C ALA A 43 8.12 4.75 -5.11
N VAL A 44 9.25 4.05 -5.02
CA VAL A 44 10.39 4.43 -4.18
C VAL A 44 11.69 4.32 -4.96
N SER A 45 12.60 5.27 -4.75
CA SER A 45 13.92 5.31 -5.37
C SER A 45 15.01 5.73 -4.38
N GLY A 46 16.19 5.10 -4.49
CA GLY A 46 17.38 5.50 -3.75
C GLY A 46 18.25 6.52 -4.47
N ASP A 47 18.16 6.60 -5.80
CA ASP A 47 19.02 7.39 -6.67
C ASP A 47 18.28 8.39 -7.58
N GLY A 48 16.92 8.46 -7.48
CA GLY A 48 16.08 9.32 -8.31
C GLY A 48 15.88 8.85 -9.75
N HIS A 49 16.51 7.75 -10.16
CA HIS A 49 16.52 7.25 -11.55
C HIS A 49 15.95 5.84 -11.67
N ASN A 50 16.23 4.98 -10.72
CA ASN A 50 15.78 3.60 -10.69
C ASN A 50 14.69 3.45 -9.60
N TRP A 51 13.49 3.04 -10.02
CA TRP A 51 12.30 3.03 -9.19
C TRP A 51 11.82 1.60 -8.93
N TYR A 52 11.37 1.37 -7.71
CA TYR A 52 10.70 0.15 -7.29
C TYR A 52 9.26 0.49 -6.89
N LEU A 53 8.34 -0.39 -7.26
CA LEU A 53 6.94 -0.25 -6.85
C LEU A 53 6.68 -1.10 -5.62
N LEU A 54 5.98 -0.54 -4.66
CA LEU A 54 5.39 -1.26 -3.53
C LEU A 54 3.92 -1.45 -3.86
N ASN A 55 3.55 -2.68 -4.23
CA ASN A 55 2.30 -3.10 -4.83
C ASN A 55 2.06 -2.58 -6.27
N ALA A 56 1.19 -3.28 -7.00
CA ALA A 56 0.80 -2.99 -8.37
C ALA A 56 -0.73 -3.04 -8.50
N SER A 57 -1.39 -1.91 -8.24
CA SER A 57 -2.85 -1.80 -8.28
C SER A 57 -3.40 -1.93 -9.71
N PRO A 58 -4.69 -2.28 -9.88
CA PRO A 58 -5.36 -2.26 -11.20
C PRO A 58 -5.20 -0.94 -11.94
N ASP A 59 -5.00 0.16 -11.22
CA ASP A 59 -4.84 1.51 -11.77
C ASP A 59 -3.41 1.84 -12.22
N LEU A 60 -2.46 0.90 -12.09
CA LEU A 60 -1.02 1.14 -12.28
C LEU A 60 -0.70 1.83 -13.62
N SER A 61 -1.35 1.46 -14.71
CA SER A 61 -1.13 2.10 -16.02
C SER A 61 -1.39 3.62 -15.96
N GLN A 62 -2.50 4.03 -15.36
CA GLN A 62 -2.85 5.44 -15.21
C GLN A 62 -1.92 6.15 -14.20
N GLN A 63 -1.52 5.45 -13.14
CA GLN A 63 -0.59 5.94 -12.15
C GLN A 63 0.78 6.25 -12.78
N ILE A 64 1.32 5.35 -13.60
CA ILE A 64 2.57 5.57 -14.35
C ILE A 64 2.46 6.78 -15.27
N LEU A 65 1.37 6.89 -16.05
CA LEU A 65 1.17 7.99 -16.99
C LEU A 65 1.12 9.37 -16.29
N ARG A 66 0.58 9.44 -15.08
CA ARG A 66 0.49 10.67 -14.29
C ARG A 66 1.78 11.02 -13.56
N THR A 67 2.63 10.02 -13.27
CA THR A 67 3.84 10.17 -12.45
C THR A 67 5.05 10.47 -13.34
N ARG A 68 5.54 11.72 -13.29
CA ARG A 68 6.62 12.20 -14.17
C ARG A 68 7.88 11.35 -14.08
N VAL A 69 8.30 10.98 -12.87
CA VAL A 69 9.54 10.22 -12.62
C VAL A 69 9.50 8.78 -13.12
N LEU A 70 8.30 8.25 -13.43
CA LEU A 70 8.12 6.90 -14.00
C LEU A 70 8.01 6.89 -15.52
N ARG A 71 8.09 8.05 -16.18
CA ARG A 71 8.01 8.14 -17.63
C ARG A 71 9.28 7.59 -18.29
N PRO A 72 9.16 6.94 -19.45
CA PRO A 72 10.30 6.52 -20.24
C PRO A 72 11.25 7.69 -20.56
N ALA A 73 12.56 7.45 -20.50
CA ALA A 73 13.57 8.41 -20.86
C ALA A 73 14.72 7.73 -21.63
N GLY A 74 15.25 8.41 -22.63
CA GLY A 74 16.40 7.96 -23.43
C GLY A 74 16.01 7.09 -24.62
N GLU A 75 15.85 5.78 -24.44
CA GLU A 75 15.55 4.84 -25.52
C GLU A 75 14.08 4.92 -25.97
N MET A 76 13.82 4.48 -27.21
CA MET A 76 12.46 4.46 -27.79
C MET A 76 11.46 3.65 -26.94
N ARG A 77 11.91 2.57 -26.31
CA ARG A 77 11.17 1.81 -25.30
C ARG A 77 12.06 1.57 -24.10
N SER A 78 11.74 2.19 -23.00
CA SER A 78 12.47 2.07 -21.74
C SER A 78 11.52 2.22 -20.56
N SER A 79 11.98 1.86 -19.37
CA SER A 79 11.25 2.07 -18.11
C SER A 79 12.24 2.31 -16.98
N PRO A 80 12.01 3.29 -16.11
CA PRO A 80 12.79 3.44 -14.88
C PRO A 80 12.41 2.41 -13.81
N ILE A 81 11.31 1.65 -13.99
CA ILE A 81 10.84 0.66 -13.03
C ILE A 81 11.73 -0.59 -13.10
N ARG A 82 12.42 -0.92 -12.00
CA ARG A 82 13.34 -2.05 -11.87
C ARG A 82 12.71 -3.28 -11.23
N GLY A 83 11.67 -3.07 -10.43
CA GLY A 83 10.98 -4.19 -9.79
C GLY A 83 9.71 -3.77 -9.06
N VAL A 84 8.99 -4.79 -8.61
CA VAL A 84 7.76 -4.65 -7.83
C VAL A 84 7.86 -5.52 -6.59
N PHE A 85 7.65 -4.95 -5.42
CA PHE A 85 7.56 -5.64 -4.14
C PHE A 85 6.08 -5.75 -3.76
N LEU A 86 5.60 -6.96 -3.54
CA LEU A 86 4.20 -7.23 -3.19
C LEU A 86 4.04 -7.53 -1.70
N THR A 87 3.11 -6.85 -1.06
CA THR A 87 2.77 -7.08 0.35
C THR A 87 1.86 -8.27 0.55
N ASN A 88 1.01 -8.58 -0.42
CA ASN A 88 0.08 -9.72 -0.41
C ASN A 88 -0.40 -10.05 -1.84
N GLY A 89 -1.31 -11.03 -1.96
CA GLY A 89 -1.87 -11.49 -3.22
C GLY A 89 -3.27 -10.93 -3.54
N ASP A 90 -3.74 -9.88 -2.87
CA ASP A 90 -5.05 -9.28 -3.17
C ASP A 90 -5.06 -8.59 -4.54
N VAL A 91 -6.24 -8.55 -5.18
CA VAL A 91 -6.41 -8.03 -6.54
C VAL A 91 -5.91 -6.59 -6.68
N ASP A 92 -6.18 -5.76 -5.69
CA ASP A 92 -5.75 -4.36 -5.65
C ASP A 92 -4.23 -4.18 -5.45
N HIS A 93 -3.51 -5.25 -5.14
CA HIS A 93 -2.04 -5.24 -5.03
C HIS A 93 -1.31 -5.94 -6.18
N ILE A 94 -1.97 -6.84 -6.92
CA ILE A 94 -1.30 -7.65 -7.96
C ILE A 94 -1.82 -7.43 -9.38
N ALA A 95 -3.07 -6.97 -9.57
CA ALA A 95 -3.66 -6.95 -10.92
C ALA A 95 -2.97 -6.00 -11.89
N GLY A 96 -2.33 -4.94 -11.38
CA GLY A 96 -1.54 -4.00 -12.19
C GLY A 96 -0.29 -4.60 -12.82
N LEU A 97 0.17 -5.77 -12.36
CA LEU A 97 1.24 -6.53 -13.00
C LEU A 97 0.93 -6.82 -14.48
N LEU A 98 -0.35 -6.97 -14.81
CA LEU A 98 -0.79 -7.18 -16.20
C LEU A 98 -0.44 -6.01 -17.13
N SER A 99 -0.30 -4.80 -16.59
CA SER A 99 0.16 -3.62 -17.33
C SER A 99 1.66 -3.65 -17.64
N LEU A 100 2.44 -4.45 -16.90
CA LEU A 100 3.89 -4.56 -17.04
C LEU A 100 4.34 -5.65 -18.04
N ARG A 101 3.41 -6.23 -18.82
CA ARG A 101 3.68 -7.26 -19.85
C ARG A 101 4.47 -6.78 -21.07
N GLU A 102 4.84 -5.51 -21.12
CA GLU A 102 5.41 -4.85 -22.31
C GLU A 102 6.92 -5.15 -22.53
N ARG A 103 7.40 -6.29 -21.99
CA ARG A 103 8.76 -6.82 -22.22
C ARG A 103 9.88 -5.90 -21.74
N GLN A 104 9.66 -5.21 -20.63
CA GLN A 104 10.70 -4.48 -19.90
C GLN A 104 11.29 -5.39 -18.81
N ARG A 105 12.62 -5.36 -18.65
CA ARG A 105 13.29 -6.14 -17.61
C ARG A 105 12.94 -5.58 -16.23
N LEU A 106 12.36 -6.43 -15.39
CA LEU A 106 12.07 -6.11 -14.01
C LEU A 106 12.10 -7.38 -13.13
N THR A 107 12.24 -7.18 -11.83
CA THR A 107 12.14 -8.26 -10.85
C THR A 107 10.86 -8.12 -10.03
N LEU A 108 10.10 -9.21 -9.93
CA LEU A 108 8.94 -9.31 -9.06
C LEU A 108 9.35 -9.99 -7.76
N PHE A 109 9.20 -9.28 -6.64
CA PHE A 109 9.54 -9.75 -5.30
C PHE A 109 8.27 -10.00 -4.50
N ALA A 110 8.06 -11.23 -4.04
CA ALA A 110 6.93 -11.61 -3.20
C ALA A 110 7.24 -12.87 -2.38
N THR A 111 6.42 -13.17 -1.37
CA THR A 111 6.51 -14.46 -0.67
C THR A 111 6.18 -15.62 -1.60
N GLU A 112 6.58 -16.83 -1.24
CA GLU A 112 6.24 -18.01 -2.05
C GLU A 112 4.72 -18.18 -2.15
N ALA A 113 3.97 -17.89 -1.09
CA ALA A 113 2.51 -17.92 -1.10
C ALA A 113 1.93 -16.97 -2.16
N THR A 114 2.39 -15.73 -2.24
CA THR A 114 1.95 -14.75 -3.26
C THR A 114 2.42 -15.12 -4.66
N LEU A 115 3.67 -15.59 -4.82
CA LEU A 115 4.17 -16.07 -6.12
C LEU A 115 3.40 -17.29 -6.62
N HIS A 116 2.96 -18.17 -5.73
CA HIS A 116 2.11 -19.30 -6.08
C HIS A 116 0.77 -18.82 -6.67
N ILE A 117 0.12 -17.81 -6.08
CA ILE A 117 -1.11 -17.20 -6.63
C ILE A 117 -0.87 -16.71 -8.06
N ILE A 118 0.23 -16.00 -8.30
CA ILE A 118 0.57 -15.46 -9.62
C ILE A 118 0.86 -16.59 -10.62
N ARG A 119 1.67 -17.57 -10.26
CA ARG A 119 2.05 -18.68 -11.15
C ARG A 119 0.88 -19.61 -11.48
N SER A 120 -0.03 -19.84 -10.54
CA SER A 120 -1.18 -20.72 -10.71
C SER A 120 -2.30 -20.07 -11.56
N ASN A 121 -2.33 -18.75 -11.65
CA ASN A 121 -3.32 -18.05 -12.44
C ASN A 121 -2.82 -17.82 -13.88
N PRO A 122 -3.46 -18.44 -14.90
CA PRO A 122 -2.96 -18.44 -16.27
C PRO A 122 -2.86 -17.05 -16.92
N ILE A 123 -3.60 -16.04 -16.43
CA ILE A 123 -3.53 -14.68 -17.01
C ILE A 123 -2.14 -14.04 -16.79
N PHE A 124 -1.45 -14.37 -15.70
CA PHE A 124 -0.12 -13.82 -15.42
C PHE A 124 1.00 -14.45 -16.27
N ARG A 125 0.71 -15.47 -17.10
CA ARG A 125 1.68 -15.98 -18.08
C ARG A 125 2.07 -14.94 -19.14
N VAL A 126 1.35 -13.81 -19.21
CA VAL A 126 1.76 -12.64 -20.02
C VAL A 126 3.04 -11.97 -19.51
N LEU A 127 3.45 -12.24 -18.27
CA LEU A 127 4.74 -11.83 -17.71
C LEU A 127 5.82 -12.80 -18.20
N ASP A 128 6.37 -12.50 -19.38
CA ASP A 128 7.36 -13.33 -20.06
C ASP A 128 8.62 -13.52 -19.19
N PRO A 129 8.99 -14.77 -18.82
CA PRO A 129 10.15 -15.04 -17.95
C PRO A 129 11.50 -14.65 -18.57
N ALA A 130 11.56 -14.33 -19.86
CA ALA A 130 12.74 -13.73 -20.48
C ALA A 130 12.97 -12.27 -20.02
N PHE A 131 11.96 -11.63 -19.49
CA PHE A 131 12.01 -10.22 -19.05
C PHE A 131 11.66 -10.05 -17.56
N VAL A 132 10.80 -10.89 -17.00
CA VAL A 132 10.35 -10.79 -15.61
C VAL A 132 10.95 -11.92 -14.78
N THR A 133 11.86 -11.57 -13.89
CA THR A 133 12.41 -12.51 -12.89
C THR A 133 11.50 -12.50 -11.66
N MET A 134 11.26 -13.67 -11.05
CA MET A 134 10.49 -13.78 -9.80
C MET A 134 11.42 -14.23 -8.67
N GLU A 135 11.54 -13.39 -7.65
CA GLU A 135 12.38 -13.59 -6.46
C GLU A 135 11.52 -13.82 -5.22
N THR A 136 11.81 -14.89 -4.49
CA THR A 136 11.06 -15.24 -3.28
C THR A 136 11.55 -14.43 -2.09
N LEU A 137 10.67 -13.61 -1.53
CA LEU A 137 10.89 -12.92 -0.27
C LEU A 137 10.69 -13.86 0.91
N ARG A 138 11.55 -13.73 1.90
CA ARG A 138 11.40 -14.37 3.21
C ARG A 138 11.35 -13.30 4.28
N PRO A 139 10.36 -13.32 5.18
CA PRO A 139 10.32 -12.36 6.29
C PRO A 139 11.67 -12.30 7.02
N GLU A 140 12.07 -11.09 7.39
CA GLU A 140 13.32 -10.71 8.08
C GLU A 140 14.60 -10.85 7.23
N ILE A 141 14.54 -11.39 6.01
CA ILE A 141 15.72 -11.46 5.14
C ILE A 141 15.77 -10.23 4.23
N GLU A 142 16.87 -9.50 4.32
CA GLU A 142 17.09 -8.28 3.53
C GLU A 142 17.31 -8.59 2.05
N VAL A 143 16.83 -7.69 1.20
CA VAL A 143 17.06 -7.68 -0.24
C VAL A 143 17.76 -6.37 -0.62
N GLU A 144 18.95 -6.48 -1.18
CA GLU A 144 19.69 -5.36 -1.76
C GLU A 144 19.22 -5.15 -3.20
N THR A 145 18.80 -3.92 -3.54
CA THR A 145 18.28 -3.64 -4.89
C THR A 145 19.37 -3.26 -5.89
N GLY A 146 20.58 -2.95 -5.43
CA GLY A 146 21.69 -2.46 -6.26
C GLY A 146 21.59 -0.98 -6.69
N PHE A 147 20.47 -0.29 -6.41
CA PHE A 147 20.21 1.11 -6.78
C PHE A 147 19.97 2.02 -5.59
N GLY A 148 20.75 1.82 -4.53
CA GLY A 148 20.73 2.69 -3.36
C GLY A 148 19.60 2.40 -2.36
N LEU A 149 18.89 1.29 -2.48
CA LEU A 149 17.87 0.84 -1.54
C LEU A 149 18.15 -0.58 -1.04
N ARG A 150 17.79 -0.80 0.22
CA ARG A 150 17.68 -2.10 0.86
C ARG A 150 16.26 -2.24 1.41
N LEU A 151 15.64 -3.39 1.18
CA LEU A 151 14.31 -3.71 1.68
C LEU A 151 14.39 -4.92 2.60
N ARG A 152 13.71 -4.83 3.76
CA ARG A 152 13.49 -5.96 4.65
C ARG A 152 11.98 -6.22 4.75
N PRO A 153 11.48 -7.34 4.21
CA PRO A 153 10.11 -7.75 4.40
C PRO A 153 9.91 -8.26 5.83
N PHE A 154 8.74 -8.05 6.40
CA PHE A 154 8.36 -8.63 7.69
C PHE A 154 6.90 -9.01 7.70
N ALA A 155 6.55 -10.09 8.41
CA ALA A 155 5.17 -10.54 8.52
C ALA A 155 4.36 -9.59 9.41
N VAL A 156 3.17 -9.21 8.94
CA VAL A 156 2.19 -8.44 9.72
C VAL A 156 0.94 -9.28 9.98
N PRO A 157 0.18 -8.99 11.05
CA PRO A 157 -1.10 -9.65 11.28
C PRO A 157 -2.06 -9.38 10.12
N GLY A 158 -2.47 -10.40 9.41
CA GLY A 158 -3.30 -10.28 8.21
C GLY A 158 -4.27 -11.45 8.06
N LYS A 159 -4.67 -11.70 6.83
CA LYS A 159 -5.46 -12.86 6.41
C LYS A 159 -5.04 -13.30 5.01
N VAL A 160 -5.55 -14.42 4.55
CA VAL A 160 -5.42 -14.82 3.13
C VAL A 160 -6.16 -13.85 2.21
N PRO A 161 -5.72 -13.69 0.94
CA PRO A 161 -6.43 -12.88 -0.05
C PRO A 161 -7.90 -13.28 -0.22
N LEU A 162 -8.76 -12.32 -0.56
CA LEU A 162 -10.21 -12.53 -0.66
C LEU A 162 -10.59 -13.72 -1.56
N HIS A 163 -9.90 -13.90 -2.67
CA HIS A 163 -10.16 -14.99 -3.63
C HIS A 163 -9.70 -16.38 -3.15
N GLN A 164 -9.03 -16.45 -2.01
CA GLN A 164 -8.62 -17.67 -1.33
C GLN A 164 -9.39 -17.92 -0.02
N GLU A 165 -10.36 -17.04 0.32
CA GLU A 165 -11.20 -17.26 1.50
C GLU A 165 -12.12 -18.48 1.28
N GLU A 166 -11.93 -19.51 2.09
CA GLU A 166 -12.77 -20.71 2.13
C GLU A 166 -13.22 -20.96 3.59
N GLY A 167 -14.54 -21.16 3.78
CA GLY A 167 -15.09 -21.46 5.11
C GLY A 167 -14.81 -20.36 6.15
N GLU A 168 -14.36 -20.76 7.34
CA GLU A 168 -13.98 -19.86 8.42
C GLU A 168 -12.56 -19.33 8.19
N VAL A 169 -12.42 -18.01 8.07
CA VAL A 169 -11.15 -17.36 7.77
C VAL A 169 -10.43 -16.94 9.04
N GLU A 170 -9.22 -17.42 9.22
CA GLU A 170 -8.33 -16.98 10.30
C GLU A 170 -7.81 -15.57 10.03
N ILE A 171 -7.95 -14.67 11.01
CA ILE A 171 -7.59 -13.26 10.90
C ILE A 171 -6.57 -12.90 11.99
N GLY A 172 -5.62 -12.04 11.64
CA GLY A 172 -4.62 -11.54 12.57
C GLY A 172 -3.47 -12.51 12.85
N LEU A 173 -3.33 -13.57 12.04
CA LEU A 173 -2.15 -14.40 12.04
C LEU A 173 -1.01 -13.73 11.27
N LYS A 174 0.20 -13.96 11.75
CA LYS A 174 1.43 -13.58 11.05
C LYS A 174 1.93 -14.74 10.21
N GLY A 175 2.28 -14.47 8.97
CA GLY A 175 2.80 -15.45 8.05
C GLY A 175 3.20 -14.82 6.72
N GLU A 176 3.27 -15.63 5.68
CA GLU A 176 3.65 -15.18 4.34
C GLU A 176 2.52 -14.49 3.57
N ALA A 177 1.27 -14.52 4.08
CA ALA A 177 0.12 -13.98 3.38
C ALA A 177 0.11 -12.44 3.33
N THR A 178 0.64 -11.78 4.37
CA THR A 178 0.65 -10.31 4.45
C THR A 178 1.97 -9.80 5.00
N LEU A 179 2.62 -8.91 4.25
CA LEU A 179 3.90 -8.30 4.61
C LEU A 179 3.79 -6.79 4.81
N GLY A 180 4.67 -6.27 5.66
CA GLY A 180 5.15 -4.90 5.62
C GLY A 180 6.58 -4.86 5.09
N PHE A 181 7.06 -3.68 4.74
CA PHE A 181 8.44 -3.45 4.30
C PHE A 181 9.13 -2.36 5.12
N GLU A 182 10.32 -2.65 5.61
CA GLU A 182 11.29 -1.60 5.93
C GLU A 182 12.12 -1.31 4.68
N VAL A 183 12.21 -0.04 4.31
CA VAL A 183 13.00 0.41 3.17
C VAL A 183 14.04 1.39 3.67
N GLU A 184 15.31 1.09 3.43
CA GLU A 184 16.43 1.92 3.85
C GLU A 184 17.23 2.42 2.65
N ALA A 185 17.65 3.70 2.70
CA ALA A 185 18.66 4.20 1.78
C ALA A 185 20.03 3.63 2.18
N THR A 186 20.76 3.08 1.20
CA THR A 186 22.11 2.52 1.43
C THR A 186 23.21 3.53 1.20
N GLN A 187 22.88 4.72 0.72
CA GLN A 187 23.81 5.83 0.48
C GLN A 187 23.41 7.07 1.27
N GLY A 188 24.39 7.85 1.71
CA GLY A 188 24.18 9.06 2.49
C GLY A 188 23.78 8.78 3.95
N ARG A 189 22.98 9.69 4.53
CA ARG A 189 22.43 9.47 5.87
C ARG A 189 21.39 8.36 5.84
N ARG A 190 21.43 7.49 6.85
CA ARG A 190 20.42 6.43 6.98
C ARG A 190 19.03 7.04 7.03
N ARG A 191 18.16 6.59 6.11
CA ARG A 191 16.76 6.99 6.01
C ARG A 191 15.90 5.75 5.95
N ARG A 192 14.92 5.67 6.81
CA ARG A 192 14.08 4.49 6.98
C ARG A 192 12.61 4.82 6.81
N LEU A 193 12.00 4.22 5.79
CA LEU A 193 10.57 4.11 5.60
C LEU A 193 10.08 2.78 6.18
N VAL A 194 8.95 2.80 6.88
CA VAL A 194 8.16 1.59 7.16
C VAL A 194 6.84 1.69 6.41
N TYR A 195 6.54 0.69 5.58
CA TYR A 195 5.35 0.63 4.74
C TYR A 195 4.48 -0.57 5.13
N ILE A 196 3.27 -0.32 5.60
CA ILE A 196 2.30 -1.33 6.05
C ILE A 196 0.91 -0.93 5.55
N PRO A 197 0.53 -1.25 4.29
CA PRO A 197 -0.74 -0.80 3.71
C PRO A 197 -1.96 -1.61 4.19
N GLY A 198 -1.73 -2.72 4.90
CA GLY A 198 -2.79 -3.55 5.45
C GLY A 198 -2.29 -4.32 6.66
N SER A 199 -3.02 -4.24 7.77
CA SER A 199 -2.76 -5.03 8.97
C SER A 199 -4.02 -5.16 9.81
N ALA A 200 -4.35 -6.38 10.24
CA ALA A 200 -5.54 -6.62 11.07
C ALA A 200 -5.42 -6.01 12.48
N LYS A 201 -4.22 -5.82 12.99
CA LYS A 201 -3.96 -5.19 14.29
C LYS A 201 -2.56 -4.59 14.36
N VAL A 202 -2.37 -3.60 15.23
CA VAL A 202 -1.04 -3.09 15.59
C VAL A 202 -0.52 -3.91 16.76
N SER A 203 0.40 -4.82 16.50
CA SER A 203 1.05 -5.64 17.54
C SER A 203 2.27 -4.91 18.12
N VAL A 204 2.72 -5.32 19.33
CA VAL A 204 3.87 -4.69 20.03
C VAL A 204 5.12 -4.67 19.16
N ASP A 205 5.37 -5.71 18.39
CA ASP A 205 6.54 -5.76 17.49
C ASP A 205 6.40 -4.77 16.31
N ILE A 206 5.19 -4.48 15.81
CA ILE A 206 4.99 -3.39 14.83
C ILE A 206 5.34 -2.03 15.48
N VAL A 207 4.86 -1.76 16.71
CA VAL A 207 5.19 -0.52 17.43
C VAL A 207 6.71 -0.40 17.62
N THR A 208 7.36 -1.49 18.04
CA THR A 208 8.81 -1.51 18.21
C THR A 208 9.54 -1.27 16.87
N ARG A 209 9.04 -1.83 15.78
CA ARG A 209 9.64 -1.72 14.45
C ARG A 209 9.56 -0.31 13.88
N VAL A 210 8.48 0.40 14.10
CA VAL A 210 8.32 1.76 13.59
C VAL A 210 9.04 2.82 14.44
N GLU A 211 9.50 2.45 15.63
CA GLU A 211 10.21 3.37 16.52
C GLU A 211 11.45 3.94 15.85
N GLY A 212 11.56 5.27 15.80
CA GLY A 212 12.64 5.99 15.16
C GLY A 212 12.64 5.96 13.62
N ALA A 213 11.57 5.52 12.97
CA ALA A 213 11.43 5.63 11.52
C ALA A 213 11.26 7.10 11.11
N GLU A 214 11.90 7.52 10.02
CA GLU A 214 11.70 8.85 9.45
C GLU A 214 10.31 8.99 8.81
N LEU A 215 9.77 7.88 8.27
CA LEU A 215 8.46 7.84 7.64
C LEU A 215 7.76 6.52 7.94
N LEU A 216 6.51 6.61 8.38
CA LEU A 216 5.56 5.50 8.43
C LEU A 216 4.43 5.77 7.44
N ILE A 217 4.22 4.86 6.49
CA ILE A 217 3.01 4.80 5.66
C ILE A 217 2.21 3.60 6.13
N PHE A 218 1.03 3.85 6.67
CA PHE A 218 0.25 2.83 7.38
C PHE A 218 -1.19 2.72 6.87
N ASP A 219 -1.79 1.58 7.13
CA ASP A 219 -3.18 1.21 6.85
C ASP A 219 -4.19 2.21 7.43
N GLY A 220 -4.96 2.85 6.56
CA GLY A 220 -6.01 3.80 6.90
C GLY A 220 -7.39 3.36 6.39
N THR A 221 -7.62 2.06 6.20
CA THR A 221 -8.79 1.54 5.49
C THR A 221 -10.10 2.07 6.05
N THR A 222 -10.37 1.96 7.33
CA THR A 222 -11.59 2.50 7.94
C THR A 222 -11.29 3.37 9.15
N PHE A 223 -12.18 4.32 9.45
CA PHE A 223 -12.05 5.13 10.65
C PHE A 223 -12.48 4.34 11.90
N THR A 224 -13.62 3.61 11.85
CA THR A 224 -14.06 2.70 12.91
C THR A 224 -14.21 1.28 12.38
N ASP A 225 -14.13 0.28 13.27
CA ASP A 225 -14.20 -1.13 12.85
C ASP A 225 -15.50 -1.48 12.15
N ASP A 226 -16.63 -0.95 12.64
CA ASP A 226 -17.98 -1.19 12.13
C ASP A 226 -18.44 -0.22 11.04
N GLU A 227 -17.57 0.62 10.52
CA GLU A 227 -17.88 1.70 9.56
C GLU A 227 -18.74 1.22 8.39
N MET A 228 -18.34 0.16 7.71
CA MET A 228 -19.05 -0.36 6.55
C MET A 228 -20.37 -1.03 6.93
N VAL A 229 -20.42 -1.68 8.08
CA VAL A 229 -21.64 -2.34 8.58
C VAL A 229 -22.70 -1.29 8.92
N ARG A 230 -22.31 -0.21 9.63
CA ARG A 230 -23.23 0.90 9.98
C ARG A 230 -23.78 1.62 8.75
N GLN A 231 -22.98 1.72 7.68
CA GLN A 231 -23.41 2.33 6.42
C GLN A 231 -24.18 1.38 5.51
N GLY A 232 -24.35 0.11 5.89
CA GLY A 232 -25.05 -0.90 5.08
C GLY A 232 -24.30 -1.30 3.81
N LEU A 233 -23.00 -1.05 3.76
CA LEU A 233 -22.16 -1.33 2.59
C LEU A 233 -21.59 -2.75 2.59
N SER A 234 -21.44 -3.36 3.78
CA SER A 234 -20.89 -4.69 3.95
C SER A 234 -21.40 -5.33 5.24
N GLN A 235 -21.33 -6.66 5.32
CA GLN A 235 -21.48 -7.41 6.58
C GLN A 235 -20.14 -7.59 7.31
N LYS A 236 -19.01 -7.20 6.68
CA LYS A 236 -17.67 -7.36 7.23
C LYS A 236 -17.24 -6.08 7.96
N THR A 237 -16.69 -6.24 9.18
CA THR A 237 -15.98 -5.18 9.89
C THR A 237 -14.57 -5.01 9.32
N ALA A 238 -13.85 -3.95 9.74
CA ALA A 238 -12.45 -3.76 9.36
C ALA A 238 -11.61 -4.98 9.74
N TRP A 239 -11.74 -5.46 10.99
CA TRP A 239 -11.08 -6.67 11.46
C TRP A 239 -11.35 -7.87 10.54
N ARG A 240 -12.62 -8.11 10.19
CA ARG A 240 -12.99 -9.23 9.31
C ARG A 240 -12.41 -9.08 7.90
N MET A 241 -12.13 -7.88 7.46
CA MET A 241 -11.44 -7.60 6.20
C MET A 241 -9.91 -7.69 6.28
N GLY A 242 -9.35 -7.85 7.49
CA GLY A 242 -7.90 -7.92 7.71
C GLY A 242 -7.25 -6.56 7.99
N HIS A 243 -8.03 -5.57 8.41
CA HIS A 243 -7.59 -4.20 8.67
C HIS A 243 -7.88 -3.76 10.11
N VAL A 244 -6.98 -2.97 10.68
CA VAL A 244 -7.20 -2.27 11.94
C VAL A 244 -7.87 -0.92 11.68
N ALA A 245 -8.86 -0.57 12.50
CA ALA A 245 -9.46 0.76 12.43
C ALA A 245 -8.46 1.86 12.84
N ILE A 246 -8.68 3.08 12.34
CA ILE A 246 -7.90 4.25 12.75
C ILE A 246 -8.21 4.61 14.22
N ALA A 247 -9.48 4.74 14.57
CA ALA A 247 -9.96 5.16 15.89
C ALA A 247 -10.29 3.97 16.81
N GLY A 248 -10.54 4.29 18.08
CA GLY A 248 -10.85 3.31 19.13
C GLY A 248 -9.65 2.95 19.99
N GLY A 249 -9.89 2.24 21.10
CA GLY A 249 -8.85 1.84 22.05
C GLY A 249 -7.80 0.89 21.45
N ASP A 250 -8.24 0.03 20.52
CA ASP A 250 -7.39 -0.89 19.77
C ASP A 250 -7.01 -0.34 18.37
N GLY A 251 -7.38 0.90 18.07
CA GLY A 251 -7.10 1.56 16.81
C GLY A 251 -5.65 2.00 16.64
N SER A 252 -5.25 2.25 15.41
CA SER A 252 -3.87 2.61 15.09
C SER A 252 -3.46 3.97 15.68
N LEU A 253 -4.37 4.94 15.84
CA LEU A 253 -4.05 6.21 16.53
C LEU A 253 -3.61 5.97 17.97
N ALA A 254 -4.33 5.14 18.72
CA ALA A 254 -4.00 4.82 20.11
C ALA A 254 -2.68 4.02 20.19
N ALA A 255 -2.53 3.01 19.32
CA ALA A 255 -1.37 2.13 19.31
C ALA A 255 -0.05 2.88 19.04
N PHE A 256 -0.05 3.89 18.16
CA PHE A 256 1.15 4.67 17.82
C PHE A 256 1.27 5.99 18.59
N ALA A 257 0.40 6.26 19.57
CA ALA A 257 0.39 7.55 20.27
C ALA A 257 1.71 7.91 20.96
N GLN A 258 2.45 6.90 21.42
CA GLN A 258 3.72 7.08 22.12
C GLN A 258 4.95 6.76 21.26
N ALA A 259 4.76 6.27 20.04
CA ALA A 259 5.86 5.92 19.15
C ALA A 259 6.52 7.17 18.56
N ARG A 260 7.85 7.22 18.60
CA ARG A 260 8.65 8.31 18.02
C ARG A 260 8.85 8.03 16.53
N ILE A 261 8.04 8.65 15.70
CA ILE A 261 8.07 8.53 14.25
C ILE A 261 8.16 9.93 13.67
N GLY A 262 9.04 10.14 12.69
CA GLY A 262 9.25 11.45 12.09
C GLY A 262 8.01 11.98 11.38
N ARG A 263 7.51 11.24 10.40
CA ARG A 263 6.31 11.57 9.61
C ARG A 263 5.40 10.35 9.55
N LYS A 264 4.08 10.55 9.68
CA LYS A 264 3.08 9.48 9.72
C LYS A 264 1.99 9.75 8.69
N ILE A 265 1.75 8.79 7.79
CA ILE A 265 0.80 8.96 6.67
C ILE A 265 -0.12 7.75 6.61
N TYR A 266 -1.42 7.96 6.62
CA TYR A 266 -2.41 6.93 6.29
C TYR A 266 -2.58 6.77 4.79
N THR A 267 -2.56 5.53 4.32
CA THR A 267 -2.84 5.12 2.93
C THR A 267 -3.87 3.99 2.91
N HIS A 268 -4.19 3.46 1.73
CA HIS A 268 -5.15 2.35 1.57
C HIS A 268 -6.52 2.68 2.19
N ILE A 269 -7.05 3.87 1.89
CA ILE A 269 -8.23 4.42 2.53
C ILE A 269 -9.48 3.96 1.79
N ASN A 270 -10.43 3.35 2.50
CA ASN A 270 -11.67 2.89 1.90
C ASN A 270 -12.57 4.06 1.47
N ASN A 271 -13.35 3.85 0.42
CA ASN A 271 -14.24 4.85 -0.15
C ASN A 271 -15.34 5.37 0.80
N SER A 272 -15.63 4.63 1.87
CA SER A 272 -16.60 5.02 2.91
C SER A 272 -16.00 5.85 4.03
N ASN A 273 -14.65 5.90 4.12
CA ASN A 273 -13.96 6.48 5.25
C ASN A 273 -14.09 8.02 5.28
N PRO A 274 -14.66 8.61 6.34
CA PRO A 274 -14.87 10.05 6.44
C PRO A 274 -13.58 10.88 6.48
N VAL A 275 -12.42 10.29 6.74
CA VAL A 275 -11.12 11.00 6.66
C VAL A 275 -10.81 11.53 5.25
N LEU A 276 -11.49 11.00 4.21
CA LEU A 276 -11.39 11.48 2.85
C LEU A 276 -11.95 12.90 2.67
N VAL A 277 -12.85 13.32 3.57
CA VAL A 277 -13.54 14.61 3.51
C VAL A 277 -12.75 15.67 4.27
N ALA A 278 -12.25 16.69 3.58
CA ALA A 278 -11.56 17.82 4.20
C ALA A 278 -12.50 18.52 5.20
N GLY A 279 -12.00 18.75 6.42
CA GLY A 279 -12.74 19.37 7.50
C GLY A 279 -13.74 18.46 8.22
N SER A 280 -13.77 17.15 7.93
CA SER A 280 -14.55 16.22 8.77
C SER A 280 -13.96 16.11 10.18
N PRO A 281 -14.78 15.82 11.20
CA PRO A 281 -14.29 15.60 12.56
C PRO A 281 -13.24 14.47 12.64
N GLU A 282 -13.42 13.41 11.83
CA GLU A 282 -12.54 12.27 11.75
C GLU A 282 -11.17 12.66 11.19
N ARG A 283 -11.16 13.45 10.12
CA ARG A 283 -9.92 13.97 9.54
C ARG A 283 -9.21 14.91 10.51
N ALA A 284 -9.94 15.80 11.16
CA ALA A 284 -9.38 16.71 12.16
C ALA A 284 -8.75 15.95 13.34
N ALA A 285 -9.36 14.85 13.80
CA ALA A 285 -8.81 14.00 14.85
C ALA A 285 -7.47 13.33 14.41
N VAL A 286 -7.41 12.86 13.17
CA VAL A 286 -6.20 12.25 12.58
C VAL A 286 -5.08 13.29 12.48
N GLU A 287 -5.38 14.48 11.94
CA GLU A 287 -4.42 15.57 11.78
C GLU A 287 -3.92 16.11 13.14
N ALA A 288 -4.81 16.23 14.13
CA ALA A 288 -4.45 16.64 15.49
C ALA A 288 -3.51 15.63 16.18
N ALA A 289 -3.59 14.34 15.83
CA ALA A 289 -2.65 13.32 16.28
C ALA A 289 -1.32 13.30 15.50
N GLY A 290 -1.10 14.26 14.60
CA GLY A 290 0.11 14.40 13.80
C GLY A 290 0.23 13.40 12.65
N TRP A 291 -0.90 12.93 12.13
CA TRP A 291 -0.95 12.08 10.93
C TRP A 291 -1.41 12.88 9.72
N GLU A 292 -0.92 12.48 8.57
CA GLU A 292 -1.34 12.98 7.27
C GLU A 292 -2.22 11.95 6.56
N ILE A 293 -3.02 12.41 5.60
CA ILE A 293 -3.82 11.56 4.72
C ILE A 293 -3.14 11.56 3.34
N ALA A 294 -2.69 10.40 2.89
CA ALA A 294 -2.10 10.24 1.56
C ALA A 294 -3.05 10.70 0.46
N HIS A 295 -2.51 11.20 -0.62
CA HIS A 295 -3.24 11.46 -1.86
C HIS A 295 -2.38 11.04 -3.06
N ASP A 296 -3.03 10.77 -4.18
CA ASP A 296 -2.35 10.39 -5.42
C ASP A 296 -1.42 11.51 -5.88
N GLY A 297 -0.19 11.15 -6.25
CA GLY A 297 0.84 12.09 -6.67
C GLY A 297 1.57 12.81 -5.51
N MET A 298 1.34 12.46 -4.25
CA MET A 298 2.11 13.01 -3.12
C MET A 298 3.59 12.60 -3.25
N GLU A 299 4.47 13.58 -3.45
CA GLU A 299 5.91 13.40 -3.51
C GLU A 299 6.54 13.60 -2.13
N ILE A 300 7.48 12.74 -1.77
CA ILE A 300 8.15 12.75 -0.46
C ILE A 300 9.64 12.54 -0.69
N ALA A 301 10.46 13.50 -0.21
CA ALA A 301 11.90 13.35 -0.16
C ALA A 301 12.34 13.17 1.30
N LEU A 302 13.09 12.11 1.58
CA LEU A 302 13.76 11.90 2.86
C LEU A 302 15.23 12.31 2.69
N GLU A 303 15.54 13.55 3.10
CA GLU A 303 16.87 14.20 3.00
C GLU A 303 17.81 13.84 4.17
#